data_bf883b9f4cccad5b608ba2fd8ff798c0
#
_entry.id   bf883b9f4cccad5b608ba2fd8ff798c0
#
_cell.length_a   1.000
_cell.length_b   1.000
_cell.length_c   1.000
_cell.angle_alpha   90.00
_cell.angle_beta   90.00
_cell.angle_gamma   90.00
#
_symmetry.space_group_name_H-M   'P 1'
#
loop_
_entity.id
_entity.type
_entity.pdbx_description
1 polymer ?
#
loop_
_entity_poly.entity_id
_entity_poly.type
_entity_poly.pdbx_seq_one_letter_code
_entity_poly.pdbx_strand_id
1 'polypeptide(L)'
;PCSMRINGIITRKNGENLPPADTSNIVSPIYQLAGNRDVNDFEQSGDDDFSFAIPGLSRFRVSAYKQRGALSVVIRIISFSLPNPTEIGIPQRIIDFSNFSKGLVLVTGTAGSGKSTTLACIIDAINHHYRKHIITLEDPLEFFHRHDLSIISQREINVDTESYVTALRASLRQSPDVILLGEMRDYETMQVAMTAAETGHLIFSTLHTIGSASTIDRIIDVFPPNQQHQIAVQLSMVLQAVISQQLVPTIDGKMIPVFEIMTVTPAIRNMIRDNQDHPSNATS
;
A
#
# COMPACT_ATOMS: atom_id res chain seq x y z
N PRO A 1 -6.50 -20.77 -22.48
CA PRO A 1 -7.82 -20.82 -21.85
C PRO A 1 -8.03 -19.63 -20.91
N CYS A 2 -9.28 -19.13 -20.84
CA CYS A 2 -9.64 -18.14 -19.82
C CYS A 2 -9.62 -18.81 -18.44
N SER A 3 -8.91 -18.20 -17.49
CA SER A 3 -8.78 -18.72 -16.13
C SER A 3 -9.05 -17.61 -15.13
N MET A 4 -9.57 -17.95 -13.95
CA MET A 4 -9.77 -17.02 -12.85
C MET A 4 -9.02 -17.52 -11.62
N ARG A 5 -8.40 -16.61 -10.87
CA ARG A 5 -7.85 -16.91 -9.56
C ARG A 5 -8.81 -16.40 -8.50
N ILE A 6 -9.35 -17.31 -7.70
CA ILE A 6 -10.25 -17.03 -6.58
C ILE A 6 -9.64 -17.67 -5.34
N ASN A 7 -9.43 -16.89 -4.28
CA ASN A 7 -8.82 -17.34 -3.02
C ASN A 7 -7.49 -18.09 -3.20
N GLY A 8 -6.66 -17.61 -4.14
CA GLY A 8 -5.36 -18.22 -4.44
C GLY A 8 -5.41 -19.40 -5.41
N ILE A 9 -6.59 -19.98 -5.69
CA ILE A 9 -6.76 -21.15 -6.56
C ILE A 9 -7.11 -20.72 -7.98
N ILE A 10 -6.37 -21.24 -8.97
CA ILE A 10 -6.64 -21.00 -10.38
C ILE A 10 -7.67 -22.00 -10.88
N THR A 11 -8.81 -21.49 -11.34
CA THR A 11 -9.88 -22.29 -11.95
C THR A 11 -10.01 -21.92 -13.42
N ARG A 12 -10.02 -22.92 -14.30
CA ARG A 12 -10.30 -22.70 -15.73
C ARG A 12 -11.80 -22.51 -15.94
N LYS A 13 -12.14 -21.48 -16.70
CA LYS A 13 -13.51 -21.25 -17.14
C LYS A 13 -13.61 -21.72 -18.60
N ASN A 14 -14.35 -22.80 -18.83
CA ASN A 14 -14.60 -23.46 -20.12
C ASN A 14 -13.36 -23.86 -20.93
N GLY A 15 -13.23 -25.14 -21.20
CA GLY A 15 -12.05 -25.94 -21.52
C GLY A 15 -11.38 -25.75 -22.89
N GLU A 16 -11.69 -24.79 -23.73
CA GLU A 16 -11.04 -24.64 -25.03
C GLU A 16 -9.80 -23.73 -24.95
N ASN A 17 -8.71 -24.21 -25.53
CA ASN A 17 -7.53 -23.38 -25.75
C ASN A 17 -7.82 -22.41 -26.90
N LEU A 18 -7.64 -21.13 -26.65
CA LEU A 18 -7.73 -20.09 -27.68
C LEU A 18 -6.53 -20.22 -28.63
N PRO A 19 -6.75 -20.31 -29.95
CA PRO A 19 -5.67 -20.18 -30.93
C PRO A 19 -5.00 -18.81 -30.81
N PRO A 20 -3.72 -18.67 -31.18
CA PRO A 20 -3.03 -17.37 -31.13
C PRO A 20 -3.76 -16.24 -31.87
N ALA A 21 -4.40 -16.53 -33.00
CA ALA A 21 -5.18 -15.56 -33.79
C ALA A 21 -6.39 -14.99 -33.04
N ASP A 22 -7.01 -15.78 -32.14
CA ASP A 22 -8.20 -15.36 -31.39
C ASP A 22 -7.84 -14.52 -30.15
N THR A 23 -6.57 -14.53 -29.73
CA THR A 23 -6.15 -13.72 -28.56
C THR A 23 -6.24 -12.22 -28.86
N SER A 24 -5.97 -11.79 -30.08
CA SER A 24 -6.13 -10.39 -30.50
C SER A 24 -7.59 -9.93 -30.40
N ASN A 25 -8.55 -10.81 -30.74
CA ASN A 25 -9.99 -10.51 -30.66
C ASN A 25 -10.47 -10.30 -29.20
N ILE A 26 -9.73 -10.80 -28.22
CA ILE A 26 -10.04 -10.60 -26.81
C ILE A 26 -9.31 -9.39 -26.25
N VAL A 27 -8.05 -9.18 -26.64
CA VAL A 27 -7.21 -8.09 -26.14
C VAL A 27 -7.67 -6.72 -26.65
N SER A 28 -7.98 -6.60 -27.95
CA SER A 28 -8.37 -5.34 -28.57
C SER A 28 -9.59 -4.66 -27.89
N PRO A 29 -10.69 -5.38 -27.55
CA PRO A 29 -11.79 -4.77 -26.80
C PRO A 29 -11.39 -4.25 -25.41
N ILE A 30 -10.42 -4.87 -24.74
CA ILE A 30 -9.93 -4.39 -23.44
C ILE A 30 -9.24 -3.04 -23.59
N TYR A 31 -8.45 -2.86 -24.66
CA TYR A 31 -7.83 -1.58 -25.01
C TYR A 31 -8.84 -0.50 -25.38
N GLN A 32 -9.93 -0.87 -26.07
CA GLN A 32 -11.03 0.05 -26.34
C GLN A 32 -11.72 0.52 -25.08
N LEU A 33 -11.97 -0.38 -24.11
CA LEU A 33 -12.54 -0.04 -22.79
C LEU A 33 -11.62 0.88 -21.98
N ALA A 34 -10.32 0.82 -22.21
CA ALA A 34 -9.30 1.67 -21.57
C ALA A 34 -9.14 3.05 -22.25
N GLY A 35 -10.20 3.60 -22.86
CA GLY A 35 -10.18 4.92 -23.50
C GLY A 35 -9.59 4.90 -24.91
N ASN A 36 -9.80 3.83 -25.65
CA ASN A 36 -9.25 3.61 -27.00
C ASN A 36 -7.71 3.67 -27.05
N ARG A 37 -7.07 3.06 -26.04
CA ARG A 37 -5.61 2.96 -25.99
C ARG A 37 -5.08 2.22 -27.22
N ASP A 38 -3.92 2.63 -27.74
CA ASP A 38 -3.35 2.02 -28.93
C ASP A 38 -2.75 0.64 -28.63
N VAL A 39 -3.25 -0.38 -29.32
CA VAL A 39 -2.73 -1.76 -29.22
C VAL A 39 -1.40 -1.91 -29.96
N ASN A 40 -1.13 -1.07 -30.97
CA ASN A 40 0.08 -1.17 -31.77
C ASN A 40 1.36 -0.93 -30.97
N ASP A 41 1.33 -0.02 -29.99
CA ASP A 41 2.46 0.23 -29.10
C ASP A 41 2.78 -1.01 -28.27
N PHE A 42 1.76 -1.69 -27.75
CA PHE A 42 1.89 -2.96 -27.06
C PHE A 42 2.41 -4.07 -27.98
N GLU A 43 1.91 -4.16 -29.21
CA GLU A 43 2.38 -5.15 -30.17
C GLU A 43 3.86 -4.98 -30.53
N GLN A 44 4.41 -3.78 -30.43
CA GLN A 44 5.82 -3.49 -30.64
C GLN A 44 6.66 -3.75 -29.39
N SER A 45 6.25 -3.25 -28.23
CA SER A 45 6.99 -3.36 -26.98
C SER A 45 6.96 -4.76 -26.35
N GLY A 46 5.83 -5.46 -26.50
CA GLY A 46 5.60 -6.79 -25.95
C GLY A 46 5.03 -6.83 -24.53
N ASP A 47 5.06 -5.73 -23.80
CA ASP A 47 4.50 -5.55 -22.46
C ASP A 47 3.78 -4.21 -22.35
N ASP A 48 2.65 -4.19 -21.65
CA ASP A 48 1.90 -2.96 -21.35
C ASP A 48 1.10 -3.12 -20.05
N ASP A 49 1.17 -2.11 -19.18
CA ASP A 49 0.41 -2.03 -17.93
C ASP A 49 -0.48 -0.79 -17.95
N PHE A 50 -1.76 -0.99 -17.68
CA PHE A 50 -2.72 0.10 -17.60
C PHE A 50 -3.90 -0.25 -16.70
N SER A 51 -4.72 0.76 -16.39
CA SER A 51 -5.97 0.55 -15.67
C SER A 51 -7.13 1.25 -16.38
N PHE A 52 -8.34 0.71 -16.21
CA PHE A 52 -9.57 1.34 -16.67
C PHE A 52 -10.71 1.07 -15.69
N ALA A 53 -11.74 1.88 -15.74
CA ALA A 53 -12.93 1.72 -14.92
C ALA A 53 -14.17 1.52 -15.78
N ILE A 54 -15.04 0.63 -15.36
CA ILE A 54 -16.39 0.50 -15.91
C ILE A 54 -17.33 1.12 -14.86
N PRO A 55 -17.99 2.26 -15.18
CA PRO A 55 -18.91 2.92 -14.25
C PRO A 55 -19.98 1.96 -13.74
N GLY A 56 -20.18 1.95 -12.41
CA GLY A 56 -21.15 1.08 -11.75
C GLY A 56 -20.72 -0.38 -11.55
N LEU A 57 -19.57 -0.80 -12.10
CA LEU A 57 -19.09 -2.17 -11.98
C LEU A 57 -17.80 -2.25 -11.14
N SER A 58 -16.68 -1.82 -11.67
CA SER A 58 -15.40 -1.87 -10.96
C SER A 58 -14.30 -1.13 -11.72
N ARG A 59 -13.12 -1.01 -11.10
CA ARG A 59 -11.87 -0.67 -11.79
C ARG A 59 -11.04 -1.94 -12.00
N PHE A 60 -10.32 -1.96 -13.10
CA PHE A 60 -9.54 -3.10 -13.55
C PHE A 60 -8.10 -2.65 -13.81
N ARG A 61 -7.14 -3.37 -13.27
CA ARG A 61 -5.74 -3.25 -13.68
C ARG A 61 -5.43 -4.37 -14.64
N VAL A 62 -4.83 -4.00 -15.77
CA VAL A 62 -4.47 -4.91 -16.85
C VAL A 62 -2.96 -4.94 -16.99
N SER A 63 -2.40 -6.14 -16.98
CA SER A 63 -1.04 -6.41 -17.43
C SER A 63 -1.13 -7.23 -18.71
N ALA A 64 -0.78 -6.63 -19.83
CA ALA A 64 -0.75 -7.27 -21.13
C ALA A 64 0.67 -7.66 -21.47
N TYR A 65 0.87 -8.86 -22.02
CA TYR A 65 2.19 -9.36 -22.41
C TYR A 65 2.11 -10.32 -23.60
N LYS A 66 3.22 -10.43 -24.32
CA LYS A 66 3.37 -11.43 -25.38
C LYS A 66 3.93 -12.73 -24.85
N GLN A 67 3.35 -13.84 -25.30
CA GLN A 67 3.81 -15.16 -24.96
C GLN A 67 3.76 -16.09 -26.20
N ARG A 68 4.92 -16.55 -26.67
CA ARG A 68 5.03 -17.47 -27.85
C ARG A 68 4.29 -16.96 -29.07
N GLY A 69 4.38 -15.67 -29.35
CA GLY A 69 3.72 -15.01 -30.47
C GLY A 69 2.23 -14.73 -30.29
N ALA A 70 1.62 -15.11 -29.16
CA ALA A 70 0.24 -14.80 -28.82
C ALA A 70 0.16 -13.64 -27.80
N LEU A 71 -0.92 -12.88 -27.83
CA LEU A 71 -1.23 -11.85 -26.85
C LEU A 71 -1.88 -12.50 -25.62
N SER A 72 -1.48 -12.03 -24.45
CA SER A 72 -2.00 -12.49 -23.17
C SER A 72 -2.28 -11.30 -22.27
N VAL A 73 -3.29 -11.41 -21.39
CA VAL A 73 -3.61 -10.39 -20.41
C VAL A 73 -3.90 -11.03 -19.04
N VAL A 74 -3.47 -10.36 -18.00
CA VAL A 74 -3.89 -10.61 -16.63
C VAL A 74 -4.69 -9.40 -16.17
N ILE A 75 -5.91 -9.62 -15.71
CA ILE A 75 -6.80 -8.57 -15.24
C ILE A 75 -7.03 -8.75 -13.75
N ARG A 76 -6.70 -7.74 -12.96
CA ARG A 76 -7.02 -7.68 -11.53
C ARG A 76 -8.24 -6.76 -11.34
N ILE A 77 -9.26 -7.27 -10.68
CA ILE A 77 -10.43 -6.50 -10.29
C ILE A 77 -10.11 -5.77 -8.99
N ILE A 78 -10.31 -4.45 -8.98
CA ILE A 78 -10.11 -3.60 -7.80
C ILE A 78 -11.49 -3.37 -7.17
N SER A 79 -11.65 -3.82 -5.92
CA SER A 79 -12.93 -3.76 -5.22
C SER A 79 -13.31 -2.34 -4.82
N PHE A 80 -14.58 -1.99 -4.99
CA PHE A 80 -15.19 -0.79 -4.41
C PHE A 80 -15.73 -1.01 -2.99
N SER A 81 -15.85 -2.26 -2.56
CA SER A 81 -16.34 -2.59 -1.23
C SER A 81 -15.17 -2.92 -0.31
N LEU A 82 -15.06 -2.15 0.75
CA LEU A 82 -14.16 -2.48 1.85
C LEU A 82 -14.79 -3.59 2.70
N PRO A 83 -14.01 -4.56 3.14
CA PRO A 83 -14.51 -5.54 4.08
C PRO A 83 -14.78 -4.88 5.44
N ASN A 84 -15.74 -5.41 6.18
CA ASN A 84 -15.97 -5.00 7.56
C ASN A 84 -14.78 -5.45 8.42
N PRO A 85 -14.06 -4.52 9.09
CA PRO A 85 -12.87 -4.85 9.85
C PRO A 85 -13.11 -5.91 10.93
N THR A 86 -14.24 -5.90 11.60
CA THR A 86 -14.58 -6.91 12.62
C THR A 86 -14.76 -8.29 12.01
N GLU A 87 -15.40 -8.39 10.84
CA GLU A 87 -15.62 -9.69 10.17
C GLU A 87 -14.34 -10.34 9.66
N ILE A 88 -13.34 -9.52 9.30
CA ILE A 88 -12.03 -10.02 8.85
C ILE A 88 -11.01 -10.10 9.98
N GLY A 89 -11.42 -9.88 11.24
CA GLY A 89 -10.58 -10.07 12.42
C GLY A 89 -9.60 -8.93 12.73
N ILE A 90 -9.85 -7.71 12.24
CA ILE A 90 -9.07 -6.53 12.61
C ILE A 90 -9.59 -5.99 13.97
N PRO A 91 -8.76 -5.95 15.02
CA PRO A 91 -9.17 -5.44 16.32
C PRO A 91 -9.51 -3.95 16.28
N GLN A 92 -10.51 -3.53 17.06
CA GLN A 92 -10.90 -2.12 17.16
C GLN A 92 -9.72 -1.21 17.54
N ARG A 93 -8.79 -1.67 18.37
CA ARG A 93 -7.56 -0.93 18.74
C ARG A 93 -6.74 -0.47 17.51
N ILE A 94 -6.74 -1.23 16.41
CA ILE A 94 -6.07 -0.85 15.17
C ILE A 94 -6.86 0.25 14.46
N ILE A 95 -8.17 0.13 14.42
CA ILE A 95 -9.06 1.15 13.84
C ILE A 95 -8.97 2.45 14.65
N ASP A 96 -8.79 2.39 15.96
CA ASP A 96 -8.65 3.55 16.84
C ASP A 96 -7.41 4.41 16.55
N PHE A 97 -6.45 3.92 15.77
CA PHE A 97 -5.35 4.75 15.27
C PHE A 97 -5.81 5.84 14.30
N SER A 98 -7.03 5.75 13.78
CA SER A 98 -7.73 6.82 13.07
C SER A 98 -7.90 8.11 13.90
N ASN A 99 -7.86 8.00 15.24
CA ASN A 99 -8.03 9.11 16.18
C ASN A 99 -6.75 9.96 16.36
N PHE A 100 -5.61 9.53 15.85
CA PHE A 100 -4.41 10.35 15.93
C PHE A 100 -4.56 11.61 15.10
N SER A 101 -3.98 12.70 15.61
CA SER A 101 -4.01 13.99 14.92
C SER A 101 -2.78 14.22 14.02
N LYS A 102 -1.66 13.61 14.37
CA LYS A 102 -0.38 13.72 13.67
C LYS A 102 0.56 12.58 14.02
N GLY A 103 1.64 12.45 13.27
CA GLY A 103 2.69 11.47 13.51
C GLY A 103 2.73 10.38 12.45
N LEU A 104 3.48 9.35 12.69
CA LEU A 104 3.71 8.22 11.78
C LEU A 104 3.13 6.94 12.37
N VAL A 105 2.30 6.25 11.62
CA VAL A 105 1.77 4.92 11.94
C VAL A 105 2.21 3.96 10.84
N LEU A 106 2.82 2.84 11.22
CA LEU A 106 3.35 1.85 10.29
C LEU A 106 2.57 0.54 10.38
N VAL A 107 2.18 0.02 9.22
CA VAL A 107 1.66 -1.35 9.09
C VAL A 107 2.70 -2.19 8.36
N THR A 108 3.21 -3.23 9.01
CA THR A 108 4.33 -4.01 8.50
C THR A 108 3.97 -5.48 8.35
N GLY A 109 4.76 -6.21 7.59
CA GLY A 109 4.54 -7.64 7.31
C GLY A 109 4.90 -8.01 5.89
N THR A 110 4.93 -9.29 5.59
CA THR A 110 5.26 -9.81 4.26
C THR A 110 4.27 -9.37 3.17
N ALA A 111 4.65 -9.53 1.91
CA ALA A 111 3.71 -9.35 0.80
C ALA A 111 2.50 -10.28 0.96
N GLY A 112 1.29 -9.75 0.74
CA GLY A 112 0.06 -10.53 0.88
C GLY A 112 -0.42 -10.73 2.33
N SER A 113 0.20 -10.09 3.33
CA SER A 113 -0.25 -10.20 4.74
C SER A 113 -1.50 -9.37 5.07
N GLY A 114 -2.06 -8.63 4.11
CA GLY A 114 -3.28 -7.83 4.30
C GLY A 114 -3.06 -6.39 4.77
N LYS A 115 -1.84 -5.85 4.68
CA LYS A 115 -1.50 -4.48 5.10
C LYS A 115 -2.40 -3.42 4.46
N SER A 116 -2.57 -3.49 3.14
CA SER A 116 -3.41 -2.54 2.38
C SER A 116 -4.86 -2.58 2.84
N THR A 117 -5.39 -3.77 3.14
CA THR A 117 -6.75 -3.93 3.67
C THR A 117 -6.89 -3.27 5.04
N THR A 118 -5.92 -3.48 5.93
CA THR A 118 -5.92 -2.86 7.27
C THR A 118 -5.84 -1.33 7.17
N LEU A 119 -4.95 -0.81 6.32
CA LEU A 119 -4.85 0.63 6.08
C LEU A 119 -6.12 1.20 5.47
N ALA A 120 -6.73 0.52 4.49
CA ALA A 120 -7.98 0.95 3.89
C ALA A 120 -9.11 1.04 4.92
N CYS A 121 -9.20 0.09 5.86
CA CYS A 121 -10.16 0.16 6.97
C CYS A 121 -9.92 1.35 7.91
N ILE A 122 -8.65 1.68 8.20
CA ILE A 122 -8.31 2.87 9.02
C ILE A 122 -8.68 4.16 8.27
N ILE A 123 -8.34 4.26 6.99
CA ILE A 123 -8.70 5.42 6.15
C ILE A 123 -10.22 5.58 6.05
N ASP A 124 -10.95 4.49 5.90
CA ASP A 124 -12.41 4.50 5.87
C ASP A 124 -13.00 4.98 7.20
N ALA A 125 -12.44 4.55 8.33
CA ALA A 125 -12.84 5.05 9.64
C ALA A 125 -12.60 6.57 9.78
N ILE A 126 -11.48 7.09 9.29
CA ILE A 126 -11.22 8.54 9.26
C ILE A 126 -12.29 9.23 8.40
N ASN A 127 -12.57 8.70 7.22
CA ASN A 127 -13.52 9.26 6.27
C ASN A 127 -14.94 9.38 6.85
N HIS A 128 -15.37 8.40 7.62
CA HIS A 128 -16.71 8.38 8.23
C HIS A 128 -16.84 9.20 9.53
N HIS A 129 -15.73 9.48 10.22
CA HIS A 129 -15.78 10.13 11.53
C HIS A 129 -15.24 11.58 11.54
N TYR A 130 -14.42 11.96 10.56
CA TYR A 130 -13.71 13.24 10.57
C TYR A 130 -13.89 14.00 9.25
N ARG A 131 -13.80 15.31 9.33
CA ARG A 131 -13.80 16.23 8.17
C ARG A 131 -12.36 16.61 7.85
N LYS A 132 -11.68 15.77 7.07
CA LYS A 132 -10.26 15.90 6.76
C LYS A 132 -10.02 15.81 5.25
N HIS A 133 -8.90 16.34 4.80
CA HIS A 133 -8.38 16.04 3.48
C HIS A 133 -7.39 14.89 3.60
N ILE A 134 -7.72 13.76 2.99
CA ILE A 134 -6.92 12.55 2.98
C ILE A 134 -6.34 12.39 1.58
N ILE A 135 -5.01 12.23 1.48
CA ILE A 135 -4.35 11.92 0.22
C ILE A 135 -3.77 10.52 0.32
N THR A 136 -4.06 9.66 -0.67
CA THR A 136 -3.41 8.35 -0.78
C THR A 136 -2.49 8.32 -1.99
N LEU A 137 -1.30 7.75 -1.79
CA LEU A 137 -0.26 7.55 -2.80
C LEU A 137 0.04 6.05 -2.82
N GLU A 138 -0.36 5.36 -3.88
CA GLU A 138 -0.37 3.89 -3.91
C GLU A 138 0.20 3.33 -5.22
N ASP A 139 0.76 2.13 -5.19
CA ASP A 139 1.28 1.40 -6.35
C ASP A 139 0.99 -0.11 -6.24
N PRO A 140 -0.13 -0.54 -6.82
CA PRO A 140 -1.29 0.19 -7.33
C PRO A 140 -2.33 0.54 -6.26
N LEU A 141 -3.38 1.28 -6.65
CA LEU A 141 -4.60 1.41 -5.87
C LEU A 141 -5.26 0.03 -5.71
N GLU A 142 -5.50 -0.38 -4.45
CA GLU A 142 -6.17 -1.66 -4.15
C GLU A 142 -7.63 -1.49 -3.76
N PHE A 143 -7.99 -0.36 -3.16
CA PHE A 143 -9.35 -0.03 -2.74
C PHE A 143 -9.73 1.37 -3.16
N PHE A 144 -11.01 1.56 -3.51
CA PHE A 144 -11.56 2.89 -3.76
C PHE A 144 -12.35 3.37 -2.56
N HIS A 145 -12.03 4.59 -2.15
CA HIS A 145 -12.77 5.30 -1.11
C HIS A 145 -13.71 6.33 -1.75
N ARG A 146 -14.98 6.28 -1.39
CA ARG A 146 -15.91 7.36 -1.71
C ARG A 146 -15.75 8.48 -0.69
N HIS A 147 -15.95 9.72 -1.12
CA HIS A 147 -16.04 10.83 -0.18
C HIS A 147 -17.25 10.64 0.74
N ASP A 148 -17.05 10.90 2.04
CA ASP A 148 -18.14 10.97 3.02
C ASP A 148 -17.97 12.29 3.82
N LEU A 149 -17.58 12.24 5.08
CA LEU A 149 -17.25 13.46 5.84
C LEU A 149 -15.91 14.06 5.38
N SER A 150 -14.99 13.24 4.95
CA SER A 150 -13.69 13.66 4.43
C SER A 150 -13.66 13.76 2.91
N ILE A 151 -12.69 14.52 2.39
CA ILE A 151 -12.32 14.50 0.97
C ILE A 151 -11.14 13.55 0.82
N ILE A 152 -11.23 12.58 -0.10
CA ILE A 152 -10.14 11.62 -0.36
C ILE A 152 -9.63 11.81 -1.77
N SER A 153 -8.36 12.15 -1.89
CA SER A 153 -7.64 12.29 -3.16
C SER A 153 -6.70 11.08 -3.31
N GLN A 154 -7.08 10.13 -4.16
CA GLN A 154 -6.27 8.92 -4.40
C GLN A 154 -5.45 9.08 -5.66
N ARG A 155 -4.14 8.84 -5.56
CA ARG A 155 -3.20 8.94 -6.68
C ARG A 155 -2.40 7.67 -6.84
N GLU A 156 -2.37 7.12 -8.03
CA GLU A 156 -1.62 5.92 -8.37
C GLU A 156 -0.24 6.30 -8.96
N ILE A 157 0.81 5.67 -8.45
CA ILE A 157 2.18 5.85 -8.96
C ILE A 157 2.26 5.27 -10.39
N ASN A 158 3.03 5.91 -11.25
CA ASN A 158 3.18 5.64 -12.69
C ASN A 158 1.91 5.87 -13.54
N VAL A 159 0.80 6.30 -12.93
CA VAL A 159 -0.44 6.67 -13.64
C VAL A 159 -0.73 8.15 -13.43
N ASP A 160 -0.89 8.58 -12.19
CA ASP A 160 -1.24 9.95 -11.81
C ASP A 160 0.00 10.77 -11.41
N THR A 161 1.11 10.12 -11.12
CA THR A 161 2.37 10.72 -10.65
C THR A 161 3.56 9.79 -10.91
N GLU A 162 4.75 10.37 -11.03
CA GLU A 162 5.97 9.62 -11.39
C GLU A 162 6.49 8.70 -10.28
N SER A 163 6.46 9.17 -9.03
CA SER A 163 7.08 8.46 -7.91
C SER A 163 6.47 8.86 -6.57
N TYR A 164 6.70 8.01 -5.58
CA TYR A 164 6.27 8.28 -4.21
C TYR A 164 6.84 9.60 -3.66
N VAL A 165 8.12 9.84 -3.82
CA VAL A 165 8.77 11.05 -3.29
C VAL A 165 8.27 12.32 -3.96
N THR A 166 8.09 12.30 -5.28
CA THR A 166 7.53 13.43 -6.04
C THR A 166 6.10 13.71 -5.62
N ALA A 167 5.27 12.67 -5.52
CA ALA A 167 3.88 12.77 -5.11
C ALA A 167 3.74 13.26 -3.67
N LEU A 168 4.56 12.74 -2.75
CA LEU A 168 4.54 13.13 -1.34
C LEU A 168 4.92 14.61 -1.16
N ARG A 169 6.00 15.06 -1.80
CA ARG A 169 6.39 16.48 -1.80
C ARG A 169 5.30 17.41 -2.36
N ALA A 170 4.64 16.97 -3.43
CA ALA A 170 3.52 17.72 -4.01
C ALA A 170 2.32 17.77 -3.05
N SER A 171 2.01 16.65 -2.40
CA SER A 171 0.89 16.52 -1.46
C SER A 171 0.99 17.50 -0.29
N LEU A 172 2.18 17.79 0.22
CA LEU A 172 2.39 18.73 1.33
C LEU A 172 1.95 20.18 0.99
N ARG A 173 1.80 20.51 -0.29
CA ARG A 173 1.27 21.82 -0.76
C ARG A 173 -0.23 21.78 -1.06
N GLN A 174 -0.88 20.65 -0.84
CA GLN A 174 -2.31 20.44 -1.11
C GLN A 174 -3.17 20.47 0.16
N SER A 175 -2.60 20.96 1.27
CA SER A 175 -3.25 21.06 2.58
C SER A 175 -3.86 19.73 3.07
N PRO A 176 -3.11 18.63 3.10
CA PRO A 176 -3.58 17.37 3.61
C PRO A 176 -3.57 17.37 5.14
N ASP A 177 -4.54 16.69 5.75
CA ASP A 177 -4.51 16.34 7.16
C ASP A 177 -3.89 14.95 7.36
N VAL A 178 -4.18 14.05 6.42
CA VAL A 178 -3.76 12.64 6.45
C VAL A 178 -3.17 12.25 5.11
N ILE A 179 -2.04 11.56 5.14
CA ILE A 179 -1.42 10.98 3.95
C ILE A 179 -1.23 9.49 4.16
N LEU A 180 -1.80 8.68 3.28
CA LEU A 180 -1.46 7.27 3.13
C LEU A 180 -0.38 7.15 2.07
N LEU A 181 0.79 6.70 2.47
CA LEU A 181 1.92 6.39 1.61
C LEU A 181 2.03 4.87 1.51
N GLY A 182 1.72 4.31 0.35
CA GLY A 182 1.58 2.86 0.15
C GLY A 182 2.75 2.07 0.70
N GLU A 183 3.98 2.54 0.45
CA GLU A 183 5.19 1.98 1.04
C GLU A 183 6.35 2.98 1.08
N MET A 184 7.29 2.75 2.00
CA MET A 184 8.55 3.49 2.11
C MET A 184 9.71 2.55 1.82
N ARG A 185 10.29 2.64 0.61
CA ARG A 185 11.40 1.76 0.17
C ARG A 185 12.78 2.39 0.34
N ASP A 186 12.86 3.69 0.17
CA ASP A 186 14.11 4.44 0.10
C ASP A 186 14.19 5.52 1.19
N TYR A 187 15.42 5.94 1.48
CA TYR A 187 15.67 6.91 2.56
C TYR A 187 15.05 8.28 2.28
N GLU A 188 14.98 8.70 1.02
CA GLU A 188 14.44 10.01 0.64
C GLU A 188 12.94 10.09 0.93
N THR A 189 12.18 9.06 0.55
CA THR A 189 10.77 8.94 0.84
C THR A 189 10.53 8.89 2.36
N MET A 190 11.34 8.11 3.10
CA MET A 190 11.27 8.03 4.57
C MET A 190 11.53 9.38 5.22
N GLN A 191 12.54 10.10 4.78
CA GLN A 191 12.89 11.41 5.32
C GLN A 191 11.77 12.43 5.12
N VAL A 192 11.18 12.49 3.92
CA VAL A 192 10.07 13.41 3.63
C VAL A 192 8.83 13.04 4.46
N ALA A 193 8.52 11.75 4.61
CA ALA A 193 7.40 11.27 5.41
C ALA A 193 7.58 11.62 6.91
N MET A 194 8.76 11.42 7.47
CA MET A 194 9.05 11.78 8.86
C MET A 194 8.97 13.29 9.08
N THR A 195 9.49 14.09 8.15
CA THR A 195 9.38 15.56 8.21
C THR A 195 7.93 16.02 8.14
N ALA A 196 7.11 15.40 7.29
CA ALA A 196 5.69 15.67 7.21
C ALA A 196 4.96 15.34 8.53
N ALA A 197 5.29 14.20 9.14
CA ALA A 197 4.75 13.78 10.43
C ALA A 197 5.14 14.74 11.57
N GLU A 198 6.37 15.26 11.55
CA GLU A 198 6.87 16.25 12.50
C GLU A 198 6.15 17.60 12.36
N THR A 199 5.86 18.01 11.12
CA THR A 199 5.19 19.28 10.81
C THR A 199 3.66 19.26 10.94
N GLY A 200 3.11 18.18 11.49
CA GLY A 200 1.69 18.14 11.91
C GLY A 200 0.77 17.25 11.09
N HIS A 201 1.29 16.53 10.08
CA HIS A 201 0.50 15.60 9.29
C HIS A 201 0.42 14.21 9.95
N LEU A 202 -0.69 13.52 9.75
CA LEU A 202 -0.83 12.11 10.11
C LEU A 202 -0.44 11.26 8.90
N ILE A 203 0.62 10.48 9.04
CA ILE A 203 1.17 9.64 7.97
C ILE A 203 0.91 8.18 8.30
N PHE A 204 0.29 7.46 7.38
CA PHE A 204 0.22 6.01 7.39
C PHE A 204 1.11 5.44 6.28
N SER A 205 1.87 4.39 6.57
CA SER A 205 2.68 3.74 5.54
C SER A 205 2.94 2.27 5.84
N THR A 206 3.56 1.58 4.88
CA THR A 206 3.94 0.18 5.04
C THR A 206 5.44 -0.05 4.90
N LEU A 207 5.89 -1.15 5.54
CA LEU A 207 7.19 -1.76 5.35
C LEU A 207 7.04 -3.29 5.27
N HIS A 208 8.05 -3.96 4.74
CA HIS A 208 8.03 -5.43 4.60
C HIS A 208 8.74 -6.16 5.75
N THR A 209 8.98 -5.49 6.85
CA THR A 209 9.59 -6.05 8.06
C THR A 209 8.57 -6.82 8.89
N ILE A 210 9.05 -7.75 9.72
CA ILE A 210 8.25 -8.49 10.70
C ILE A 210 8.72 -8.08 12.08
N GLY A 211 7.79 -7.64 12.94
CA GLY A 211 8.07 -7.17 14.29
C GLY A 211 8.44 -5.69 14.37
N SER A 212 8.09 -5.09 15.51
CA SER A 212 8.22 -3.64 15.72
C SER A 212 9.68 -3.21 15.85
N ALA A 213 10.52 -3.97 16.57
CA ALA A 213 11.94 -3.67 16.73
C ALA A 213 12.67 -3.68 15.38
N SER A 214 12.53 -4.78 14.61
CA SER A 214 13.13 -4.89 13.28
C SER A 214 12.67 -3.79 12.32
N THR A 215 11.47 -3.27 12.52
CA THR A 215 10.94 -2.15 11.72
C THR A 215 11.68 -0.86 12.03
N ILE A 216 11.92 -0.58 13.31
CA ILE A 216 12.67 0.60 13.76
C ILE A 216 14.11 0.53 13.25
N ASP A 217 14.78 -0.60 13.48
CA ASP A 217 16.15 -0.82 13.01
C ASP A 217 16.25 -0.64 11.49
N ARG A 218 15.32 -1.22 10.73
CA ARG A 218 15.27 -1.11 9.27
C ARG A 218 15.15 0.34 8.79
N ILE A 219 14.33 1.16 9.46
CA ILE A 219 14.20 2.58 9.09
C ILE A 219 15.52 3.31 9.34
N ILE A 220 16.15 3.08 10.48
CA ILE A 220 17.42 3.75 10.84
C ILE A 220 18.54 3.31 9.88
N ASP A 221 18.65 2.01 9.61
CA ASP A 221 19.73 1.42 8.81
C ASP A 221 19.71 1.82 7.31
N VAL A 222 18.56 2.29 6.80
CA VAL A 222 18.47 2.79 5.42
C VAL A 222 19.25 4.09 5.25
N PHE A 223 19.47 4.84 6.33
CA PHE A 223 20.21 6.11 6.28
C PHE A 223 21.70 5.92 6.45
N PRO A 224 22.52 6.85 5.86
CA PRO A 224 23.95 6.84 6.07
C PRO A 224 24.33 6.88 7.55
N PRO A 225 25.43 6.19 7.97
CA PRO A 225 25.79 6.07 9.40
C PRO A 225 25.89 7.40 10.15
N ASN A 226 26.34 8.46 9.49
CA ASN A 226 26.46 9.79 10.08
C ASN A 226 25.10 10.50 10.31
N GLN A 227 24.00 9.94 9.79
CA GLN A 227 22.65 10.49 9.95
C GLN A 227 21.78 9.63 10.88
N GLN A 228 22.15 8.38 11.16
CA GLN A 228 21.34 7.40 11.86
C GLN A 228 20.91 7.89 13.26
N HIS A 229 21.80 8.53 14.01
CA HIS A 229 21.44 9.09 15.31
C HIS A 229 20.35 10.18 15.19
N GLN A 230 20.51 11.10 14.25
CA GLN A 230 19.51 12.16 14.02
C GLN A 230 18.15 11.57 13.61
N ILE A 231 18.18 10.54 12.77
CA ILE A 231 16.98 9.84 12.33
C ILE A 231 16.31 9.09 13.48
N ALA A 232 17.07 8.43 14.35
CA ALA A 232 16.53 7.78 15.55
C ALA A 232 15.83 8.79 16.47
N VAL A 233 16.44 9.96 16.68
CA VAL A 233 15.81 11.06 17.44
C VAL A 233 14.52 11.51 16.78
N GLN A 234 14.53 11.79 15.48
CA GLN A 234 13.34 12.23 14.74
C GLN A 234 12.25 11.16 14.75
N LEU A 235 12.58 9.90 14.46
CA LEU A 235 11.66 8.77 14.51
C LEU A 235 11.03 8.61 15.89
N SER A 236 11.82 8.75 16.96
CA SER A 236 11.30 8.69 18.33
C SER A 236 10.24 9.74 18.63
N MET A 237 10.30 10.91 18.00
CA MET A 237 9.33 11.99 18.17
C MET A 237 8.06 11.78 17.37
N VAL A 238 8.16 11.24 16.16
CA VAL A 238 7.02 11.17 15.23
C VAL A 238 6.30 9.83 15.24
N LEU A 239 6.97 8.71 15.57
CA LEU A 239 6.37 7.39 15.57
C LEU A 239 5.29 7.27 16.64
N GLN A 240 4.08 6.87 16.26
CA GLN A 240 2.94 6.66 17.14
C GLN A 240 2.66 5.17 17.39
N ALA A 241 2.72 4.36 16.34
CA ALA A 241 2.48 2.93 16.43
C ALA A 241 3.16 2.15 15.30
N VAL A 242 3.47 0.89 15.58
CA VAL A 242 3.83 -0.13 14.58
C VAL A 242 2.87 -1.30 14.74
N ILE A 243 2.27 -1.73 13.64
CA ILE A 243 1.36 -2.86 13.55
C ILE A 243 2.03 -3.89 12.66
N SER A 244 2.58 -4.94 13.23
CA SER A 244 3.15 -6.05 12.44
C SER A 244 2.08 -7.11 12.22
N GLN A 245 1.78 -7.39 10.96
CA GLN A 245 0.65 -8.22 10.53
C GLN A 245 1.12 -9.43 9.74
N GLN A 246 0.56 -10.58 10.07
CA GLN A 246 0.70 -11.83 9.34
C GLN A 246 -0.67 -12.46 9.11
N LEU A 247 -0.79 -13.28 8.06
CA LEU A 247 -1.96 -14.13 7.85
C LEU A 247 -1.61 -15.57 8.21
N VAL A 248 -2.45 -16.18 9.02
CA VAL A 248 -2.31 -17.58 9.41
C VAL A 248 -3.54 -18.39 8.97
N PRO A 249 -3.34 -19.64 8.52
CA PRO A 249 -4.46 -20.49 8.14
C PRO A 249 -5.22 -20.97 9.39
N THR A 250 -6.52 -20.97 9.30
CA THR A 250 -7.42 -21.61 10.27
C THR A 250 -7.64 -23.09 9.92
N ILE A 251 -8.17 -23.88 10.86
CA ILE A 251 -8.44 -25.30 10.66
C ILE A 251 -9.43 -25.55 9.50
N ASP A 252 -10.36 -24.62 9.26
CA ASP A 252 -11.32 -24.65 8.16
C ASP A 252 -10.76 -24.07 6.84
N GLY A 253 -9.44 -23.80 6.78
CA GLY A 253 -8.74 -23.37 5.57
C GLY A 253 -8.90 -21.90 5.19
N LYS A 254 -9.50 -21.08 6.06
CA LYS A 254 -9.52 -19.62 5.89
C LYS A 254 -8.21 -19.00 6.37
N MET A 255 -7.94 -17.78 5.94
CA MET A 255 -6.81 -17.00 6.44
C MET A 255 -7.34 -15.95 7.40
N ILE A 256 -6.72 -15.85 8.58
CA ILE A 256 -7.02 -14.80 9.56
C ILE A 256 -5.77 -13.96 9.85
N PRO A 257 -5.91 -12.65 10.06
CA PRO A 257 -4.78 -11.81 10.45
C PRO A 257 -4.43 -12.00 11.92
N VAL A 258 -3.14 -12.03 12.20
CA VAL A 258 -2.59 -11.92 13.55
C VAL A 258 -1.69 -10.70 13.61
N PHE A 259 -1.70 -10.02 14.77
CA PHE A 259 -1.06 -8.73 14.93
C PHE A 259 -0.14 -8.68 16.14
N GLU A 260 1.03 -8.09 15.97
CA GLU A 260 1.81 -7.48 17.02
C GLU A 260 1.58 -5.97 16.97
N ILE A 261 1.12 -5.37 18.05
CA ILE A 261 0.79 -3.94 18.09
C ILE A 261 1.66 -3.26 19.14
N MET A 262 2.58 -2.42 18.67
CA MET A 262 3.37 -1.53 19.51
C MET A 262 2.80 -0.12 19.45
N THR A 263 2.29 0.41 20.54
CA THR A 263 1.97 1.83 20.69
C THR A 263 3.11 2.53 21.40
N VAL A 264 3.61 3.61 20.85
CA VAL A 264 4.82 4.28 21.34
C VAL A 264 4.53 5.06 22.62
N THR A 265 5.08 4.58 23.72
CA THR A 265 5.07 5.23 25.04
C THR A 265 6.30 6.12 25.20
N PRO A 266 6.34 7.00 26.24
CA PRO A 266 7.56 7.76 26.57
C PRO A 266 8.80 6.86 26.80
N ALA A 267 8.62 5.68 27.38
CA ALA A 267 9.71 4.72 27.58
C ALA A 267 10.23 4.19 26.23
N ILE A 268 9.32 3.81 25.32
CA ILE A 268 9.69 3.34 23.98
C ILE A 268 10.36 4.46 23.18
N ARG A 269 9.90 5.72 23.31
CA ARG A 269 10.57 6.88 22.68
C ARG A 269 12.03 7.02 23.11
N ASN A 270 12.29 6.88 24.40
CA ASN A 270 13.65 6.90 24.93
C ASN A 270 14.49 5.73 24.37
N MET A 271 13.92 4.52 24.35
CA MET A 271 14.61 3.35 23.78
C MET A 271 14.98 3.55 22.32
N ILE A 272 14.08 4.09 21.50
CA ILE A 272 14.35 4.37 20.07
C ILE A 272 15.47 5.40 19.93
N ARG A 273 15.43 6.46 20.73
CA ARG A 273 16.43 7.53 20.71
C ARG A 273 17.79 7.03 21.15
N ASP A 274 17.84 6.23 22.22
CA ASP A 274 19.07 5.82 22.89
C ASP A 274 19.64 4.50 22.35
N ASN A 275 18.93 3.80 21.45
CA ASN A 275 19.31 2.49 20.90
C ASN A 275 20.61 2.52 20.06
N GLN A 276 21.15 3.69 19.78
CA GLN A 276 22.45 3.87 19.12
C GLN A 276 23.63 3.96 20.11
N ASP A 277 23.38 4.02 21.41
CA ASP A 277 24.42 4.11 22.43
C ASP A 277 24.94 2.72 22.92
N HIS A 278 24.45 1.61 22.35
CA HIS A 278 25.05 0.31 22.62
C HIS A 278 26.30 0.11 21.75
N PRO A 279 27.50 0.01 22.35
CA PRO A 279 28.75 -0.20 21.63
C PRO A 279 28.88 -1.66 21.18
N SER A 280 28.06 -2.11 20.25
CA SER A 280 28.24 -3.40 19.57
C SER A 280 29.15 -3.30 18.35
N ASN A 281 29.70 -2.12 18.04
CA ASN A 281 30.64 -1.91 16.93
C ASN A 281 32.04 -1.40 17.36
N ALA A 282 32.42 -1.66 18.61
CA ALA A 282 33.81 -1.46 19.02
C ALA A 282 34.43 -2.84 19.30
N THR A 283 34.78 -3.58 18.24
CA THR A 283 35.97 -4.47 18.27
C THR A 283 36.20 -5.14 16.91
N SER A 284 37.39 -4.85 16.44
CA SER A 284 38.31 -5.50 15.49
C SER A 284 38.03 -5.45 14.04
#